data_a570a3a43cce537ba0f0f9f09e35b519
#
_entry.id   a570a3a43cce537ba0f0f9f09e35b519
#
_cell.length_a   1.000
_cell.length_b   1.000
_cell.length_c   1.000
_cell.angle_alpha   90.00
_cell.angle_beta   90.00
_cell.angle_gamma   90.00
#
_symmetry.space_group_name_H-M   'P 1'
#
loop_
_entity.id
_entity.type
_entity.pdbx_description
1 polymer ?
#
loop_
_entity_poly.entity_id
_entity_poly.type
_entity_poly.pdbx_seq_one_letter_code
_entity_poly.pdbx_strand_id
1 'polypeptide(L)'
;MRRNLSHIAAMAFNEPLLLEPAYARVFFCALGKEMGAGSLAVPQQAVQLDADGMQLAVTDYMAGGQRPAKSYQVKNGIAILPVSGTLVHKLGTLRPYSGMTGYDGLTARLQMAVNDPDVRGILLDIDSPGGQAAGAFDCADMIYRLREQKPVWALCNDMACSAAMLLAAACTRRLVTQTAKIGSIGVMMAHTSYEKQLAQEGVDITLIYSGQHKVDGNSIQALPAGVRADFQRRIDEARRMFVDKVSLYTGLSSEAVMNTEAAVYDGQAGIDAGLADQLINAADAVEVMVSAINKEINREVNMSQTNVSIIEAVAQENQRVMEILNCQEA
;
A
#
# COMPACT_ATOMS: atom_id res chain seq x y z
N MET A 1 -7.15 25.49 -21.58
CA MET A 1 -7.93 24.24 -21.41
C MET A 1 -8.49 24.24 -20.01
N ARG A 2 -9.80 24.27 -19.84
CA ARG A 2 -10.43 24.07 -18.51
C ARG A 2 -10.20 22.62 -18.11
N ARG A 3 -9.54 22.40 -16.97
CA ARG A 3 -9.29 21.05 -16.44
C ARG A 3 -10.63 20.45 -16.05
N ASN A 4 -10.79 19.17 -16.32
CA ASN A 4 -11.97 18.42 -15.95
C ASN A 4 -11.91 18.07 -14.44
N LEU A 5 -12.16 19.06 -13.57
CA LEU A 5 -12.20 18.89 -12.12
C LEU A 5 -13.32 17.93 -11.68
N SER A 6 -14.32 17.70 -12.53
CA SER A 6 -15.41 16.77 -12.23
C SER A 6 -14.92 15.33 -12.06
N HIS A 7 -13.88 14.91 -12.77
CA HIS A 7 -13.29 13.59 -12.56
C HIS A 7 -12.60 13.47 -11.19
N ILE A 8 -11.83 14.50 -10.80
CA ILE A 8 -11.19 14.55 -9.47
C ILE A 8 -12.24 14.59 -8.36
N ALA A 9 -13.29 15.40 -8.55
CA ALA A 9 -14.39 15.45 -7.61
C ALA A 9 -15.12 14.10 -7.47
N ALA A 10 -15.34 13.39 -8.58
CA ALA A 10 -15.93 12.06 -8.56
C ALA A 10 -15.09 11.02 -7.82
N MET A 11 -13.76 11.16 -7.84
CA MET A 11 -12.85 10.29 -7.07
C MET A 11 -12.79 10.63 -5.58
N ALA A 12 -13.13 11.86 -5.20
CA ALA A 12 -13.01 12.37 -3.85
C ALA A 12 -14.34 12.37 -3.06
N PHE A 13 -15.48 12.47 -3.73
CA PHE A 13 -16.80 12.54 -3.09
C PHE A 13 -17.62 11.28 -3.36
N ASN A 14 -18.38 10.86 -2.34
CA ASN A 14 -19.26 9.70 -2.37
C ASN A 14 -18.58 8.35 -2.62
N GLU A 15 -17.25 8.32 -2.54
CA GLU A 15 -16.46 7.09 -2.61
C GLU A 15 -15.71 6.86 -1.30
N PRO A 16 -15.50 5.58 -0.90
CA PRO A 16 -14.71 5.25 0.28
C PRO A 16 -13.26 5.70 0.11
N LEU A 17 -12.76 6.44 1.11
CA LEU A 17 -11.38 6.92 1.16
C LEU A 17 -10.69 6.38 2.40
N LEU A 18 -9.48 5.89 2.22
CA LEU A 18 -8.54 5.53 3.26
C LEU A 18 -7.52 6.67 3.37
N LEU A 19 -7.90 7.76 4.03
CA LEU A 19 -7.15 9.01 4.08
C LEU A 19 -7.01 9.51 5.52
N GLU A 20 -5.82 9.98 5.90
CA GLU A 20 -5.53 10.51 7.22
C GLU A 20 -6.40 11.78 7.50
N PRO A 21 -6.99 11.92 8.71
CA PRO A 21 -8.01 12.94 8.97
C PRO A 21 -7.53 14.40 8.84
N ALA A 22 -6.29 14.73 9.25
CA ALA A 22 -5.78 16.09 9.14
C ALA A 22 -5.49 16.45 7.69
N TYR A 23 -4.92 15.52 6.93
CA TYR A 23 -4.72 15.67 5.49
C TYR A 23 -6.05 15.77 4.74
N ALA A 24 -7.05 14.95 5.09
CA ALA A 24 -8.38 15.00 4.49
C ALA A 24 -9.00 16.39 4.63
N ARG A 25 -8.89 17.04 5.80
CA ARG A 25 -9.38 18.41 5.99
C ARG A 25 -8.72 19.40 5.03
N VAL A 26 -7.39 19.36 4.90
CA VAL A 26 -6.64 20.23 3.98
C VAL A 26 -7.02 19.92 2.53
N PHE A 27 -7.08 18.63 2.17
CA PHE A 27 -7.42 18.15 0.83
C PHE A 27 -8.82 18.64 0.40
N PHE A 28 -9.86 18.42 1.23
CA PHE A 28 -11.22 18.85 0.90
C PHE A 28 -11.37 20.37 0.89
N CYS A 29 -10.65 21.11 1.77
CA CYS A 29 -10.65 22.58 1.74
C CYS A 29 -9.99 23.11 0.47
N ALA A 30 -8.86 22.54 0.04
CA ALA A 30 -8.18 22.92 -1.20
C ALA A 30 -9.04 22.59 -2.42
N LEU A 31 -9.59 21.38 -2.48
CA LEU A 31 -10.47 20.95 -3.58
C LEU A 31 -11.72 21.84 -3.69
N GLY A 32 -12.34 22.19 -2.57
CA GLY A 32 -13.49 23.10 -2.55
C GLY A 32 -13.17 24.50 -3.10
N LYS A 33 -11.99 25.05 -2.80
CA LYS A 33 -11.53 26.32 -3.38
C LYS A 33 -11.27 26.23 -4.88
N GLU A 34 -10.65 25.15 -5.34
CA GLU A 34 -10.34 24.94 -6.76
C GLU A 34 -11.60 24.64 -7.60
N MET A 35 -12.64 24.08 -7.03
CA MET A 35 -13.93 23.88 -7.70
C MET A 35 -14.66 25.19 -7.92
N GLY A 36 -14.35 26.26 -7.13
CA GLY A 36 -14.94 27.59 -7.24
C GLY A 36 -14.11 28.63 -8.01
N ALA A 37 -12.81 28.47 -8.16
CA ALA A 37 -11.95 29.47 -8.79
C ALA A 37 -10.57 28.93 -9.25
N GLY A 38 -10.36 28.76 -10.55
CA GLY A 38 -9.02 28.93 -11.16
C GLY A 38 -8.00 27.79 -11.08
N SER A 39 -7.55 27.43 -12.18
CA SER A 39 -6.36 26.65 -12.68
C SER A 39 -5.28 26.18 -11.71
N LEU A 40 -5.14 24.86 -11.59
CA LEU A 40 -3.90 24.17 -11.21
C LEU A 40 -3.00 24.00 -12.46
N ALA A 41 -1.75 24.47 -12.39
CA ALA A 41 -0.79 24.29 -13.47
C ALA A 41 -0.12 22.90 -13.38
N VAL A 42 -0.19 22.10 -14.45
CA VAL A 42 0.53 20.82 -14.57
C VAL A 42 1.84 21.06 -15.32
N PRO A 43 2.99 20.62 -14.79
CA PRO A 43 4.22 20.55 -15.59
C PRO A 43 4.08 19.53 -16.72
N GLN A 44 4.56 19.89 -17.89
CA GLN A 44 4.29 19.24 -19.19
C GLN A 44 5.13 17.99 -19.52
N GLN A 45 5.77 17.28 -18.57
CA GLN A 45 6.78 16.27 -18.90
C GLN A 45 6.70 14.92 -18.18
N ALA A 46 5.54 14.47 -17.71
CA ALA A 46 5.39 13.08 -17.32
C ALA A 46 4.83 12.27 -18.49
N VAL A 47 5.55 11.25 -18.90
CA VAL A 47 5.01 10.24 -19.82
C VAL A 47 3.95 9.46 -19.04
N GLN A 48 2.69 9.70 -19.35
CA GLN A 48 1.59 8.88 -18.86
C GLN A 48 1.55 7.60 -19.70
N LEU A 49 1.66 6.47 -19.04
CA LEU A 49 1.39 5.17 -19.62
C LEU A 49 -0.02 4.75 -19.20
N ASP A 50 -0.82 4.27 -20.14
CA ASP A 50 -2.05 3.56 -19.82
C ASP A 50 -1.74 2.17 -19.26
N ALA A 51 -2.76 1.43 -18.85
CA ALA A 51 -2.57 0.10 -18.26
C ALA A 51 -1.86 -0.87 -19.23
N ASP A 52 -2.14 -0.77 -20.52
CA ASP A 52 -1.52 -1.59 -21.56
C ASP A 52 -0.07 -1.19 -21.78
N GLY A 53 0.24 0.11 -21.79
CA GLY A 53 1.60 0.63 -21.86
C GLY A 53 2.46 0.24 -20.66
N MET A 54 1.89 0.21 -19.45
CA MET A 54 2.57 -0.32 -18.25
C MET A 54 2.82 -1.82 -18.36
N GLN A 55 1.85 -2.59 -18.82
CA GLN A 55 2.00 -4.03 -19.02
C GLN A 55 3.06 -4.34 -20.08
N LEU A 56 3.08 -3.60 -21.18
CA LEU A 56 4.13 -3.69 -22.23
C LEU A 56 5.51 -3.37 -21.66
N ALA A 57 5.65 -2.29 -20.87
CA ALA A 57 6.92 -1.93 -20.25
C ALA A 57 7.45 -3.04 -19.30
N VAL A 58 6.57 -3.69 -18.56
CA VAL A 58 6.92 -4.86 -17.72
C VAL A 58 7.30 -6.06 -18.59
N THR A 59 6.55 -6.33 -19.66
CA THR A 59 6.78 -7.45 -20.57
C THR A 59 8.12 -7.31 -21.31
N ASP A 60 8.43 -6.12 -21.82
CA ASP A 60 9.72 -5.83 -22.47
C ASP A 60 10.90 -6.00 -21.49
N TYR A 61 10.72 -5.59 -20.22
CA TYR A 61 11.71 -5.81 -19.18
C TYR A 61 11.97 -7.30 -18.95
N MET A 62 10.89 -8.11 -18.91
CA MET A 62 10.95 -9.54 -18.68
C MET A 62 11.52 -10.32 -19.89
N ALA A 63 11.32 -9.81 -21.10
CA ALA A 63 11.77 -10.45 -22.35
C ALA A 63 13.28 -10.29 -22.66
N GLY A 64 14.04 -9.54 -21.85
CA GLY A 64 15.49 -9.38 -22.01
C GLY A 64 15.93 -8.47 -23.16
N GLY A 65 15.03 -7.60 -23.67
CA GLY A 65 15.38 -6.46 -24.53
C GLY A 65 16.34 -5.50 -23.84
N GLN A 66 16.79 -4.44 -24.51
CA GLN A 66 17.61 -3.41 -23.85
C GLN A 66 16.87 -2.95 -22.61
N ARG A 67 17.44 -3.28 -21.41
CA ARG A 67 16.79 -3.06 -20.12
C ARG A 67 16.33 -1.61 -20.04
N PRO A 68 15.03 -1.30 -20.01
CA PRO A 68 14.56 0.06 -19.83
C PRO A 68 15.15 0.60 -18.53
N ALA A 69 15.45 1.89 -18.47
CA ALA A 69 16.02 2.50 -17.28
C ALA A 69 15.15 2.12 -16.06
N LYS A 70 15.75 1.45 -15.08
CA LYS A 70 15.03 0.97 -13.88
C LYS A 70 14.21 2.11 -13.28
N SER A 71 12.92 1.89 -13.04
CA SER A 71 12.02 2.91 -12.47
C SER A 71 12.23 3.10 -10.94
N TYR A 72 13.21 2.40 -10.36
CA TYR A 72 13.61 2.43 -8.95
C TYR A 72 15.14 2.45 -8.83
N GLN A 73 15.61 2.93 -7.68
CA GLN A 73 17.03 2.89 -7.33
C GLN A 73 17.37 1.54 -6.69
N VAL A 74 18.53 0.96 -7.04
CA VAL A 74 19.08 -0.22 -6.35
C VAL A 74 20.33 0.20 -5.58
N LYS A 75 20.33 -0.02 -4.26
CA LYS A 75 21.46 0.25 -3.37
C LYS A 75 21.79 -1.01 -2.58
N ASN A 76 22.99 -1.53 -2.74
CA ASN A 76 23.48 -2.75 -2.07
C ASN A 76 22.55 -3.98 -2.27
N GLY A 77 21.92 -4.08 -3.46
CA GLY A 77 20.96 -5.13 -3.77
C GLY A 77 19.55 -4.89 -3.23
N ILE A 78 19.26 -3.73 -2.67
CA ILE A 78 17.91 -3.35 -2.22
C ILE A 78 17.31 -2.39 -3.23
N ALA A 79 16.16 -2.74 -3.79
CA ALA A 79 15.35 -1.85 -4.62
C ALA A 79 14.56 -0.90 -3.73
N ILE A 80 14.75 0.41 -3.89
CA ILE A 80 14.05 1.44 -3.15
C ILE A 80 12.90 1.96 -4.02
N LEU A 81 11.67 1.73 -3.56
CA LEU A 81 10.45 2.13 -4.24
C LEU A 81 9.75 3.25 -3.44
N PRO A 82 9.80 4.50 -3.91
CA PRO A 82 9.07 5.58 -3.24
C PRO A 82 7.56 5.40 -3.39
N VAL A 83 6.83 5.62 -2.26
CA VAL A 83 5.37 5.63 -2.15
C VAL A 83 5.00 6.96 -1.49
N SER A 84 4.78 8.00 -2.29
CA SER A 84 4.67 9.36 -1.79
C SER A 84 3.35 10.03 -2.16
N GLY A 85 2.83 10.85 -1.24
CA GLY A 85 1.62 11.64 -1.41
C GLY A 85 0.34 10.80 -1.45
N THR A 86 -0.73 11.33 -2.04
CA THR A 86 -2.04 10.66 -2.08
C THR A 86 -2.00 9.42 -2.96
N LEU A 87 -2.48 8.30 -2.43
CA LEU A 87 -2.60 7.04 -3.17
C LEU A 87 -3.87 7.03 -4.01
N VAL A 88 -3.73 6.70 -5.28
CA VAL A 88 -4.85 6.65 -6.23
C VAL A 88 -4.88 5.33 -6.98
N HIS A 89 -6.07 4.90 -7.44
CA HIS A 89 -6.22 3.60 -8.08
C HIS A 89 -5.33 3.48 -9.33
N LYS A 90 -5.46 4.44 -10.25
CA LYS A 90 -4.69 4.47 -11.50
C LYS A 90 -4.20 5.89 -11.77
N LEU A 91 -2.91 6.06 -11.83
CA LEU A 91 -2.26 7.33 -12.18
C LEU A 91 -1.67 7.29 -13.59
N GLY A 92 -1.38 6.11 -14.12
CA GLY A 92 -0.75 5.94 -15.43
C GLY A 92 0.74 6.34 -15.46
N THR A 93 1.41 6.36 -14.30
CA THR A 93 2.85 6.66 -14.19
C THR A 93 3.54 5.63 -13.31
N LEU A 94 4.76 5.22 -13.69
CA LEU A 94 5.56 4.27 -12.91
C LEU A 94 6.12 4.86 -11.62
N ARG A 95 6.26 6.18 -11.53
CA ARG A 95 6.80 6.88 -10.35
C ARG A 95 5.75 7.80 -9.75
N PRO A 96 5.86 8.15 -8.46
CA PRO A 96 5.05 9.22 -7.88
C PRO A 96 5.13 10.48 -8.73
N TYR A 97 3.98 11.11 -8.94
CA TYR A 97 3.89 12.31 -9.77
C TYR A 97 2.87 13.29 -9.20
N SER A 98 3.24 14.56 -9.14
CA SER A 98 2.37 15.65 -8.68
C SER A 98 1.73 15.40 -7.30
N GLY A 99 2.50 14.84 -6.34
CA GLY A 99 2.00 14.53 -5.00
C GLY A 99 1.08 13.29 -4.94
N MET A 100 1.12 12.42 -5.94
CA MET A 100 0.31 11.20 -5.99
C MET A 100 1.16 9.98 -6.35
N THR A 101 0.73 8.82 -5.87
CA THR A 101 1.24 7.50 -6.29
C THR A 101 0.09 6.64 -6.75
N GLY A 102 0.16 6.10 -7.98
CA GLY A 102 -0.80 5.12 -8.48
C GLY A 102 -0.49 3.72 -7.97
N TYR A 103 -1.52 2.97 -7.53
CA TYR A 103 -1.36 1.56 -7.21
C TYR A 103 -0.92 0.75 -8.42
N ASP A 104 -1.38 1.11 -9.62
CA ASP A 104 -0.97 0.54 -10.89
C ASP A 104 0.54 0.65 -11.12
N GLY A 105 1.11 1.85 -10.96
CA GLY A 105 2.55 2.08 -11.10
C GLY A 105 3.38 1.42 -10.00
N LEU A 106 2.89 1.38 -8.75
CA LEU A 106 3.55 0.69 -7.65
C LEU A 106 3.59 -0.82 -7.89
N THR A 107 2.47 -1.40 -8.30
CA THR A 107 2.31 -2.82 -8.66
C THR A 107 3.30 -3.23 -9.75
N ALA A 108 3.39 -2.44 -10.82
CA ALA A 108 4.34 -2.70 -11.91
C ALA A 108 5.81 -2.66 -11.42
N ARG A 109 6.18 -1.67 -10.60
CA ARG A 109 7.54 -1.58 -10.02
C ARG A 109 7.87 -2.74 -9.08
N LEU A 110 6.92 -3.18 -8.26
CA LEU A 110 7.08 -4.34 -7.40
C LEU A 110 7.38 -5.60 -8.21
N GLN A 111 6.61 -5.84 -9.28
CA GLN A 111 6.84 -6.98 -10.19
C GLN A 111 8.20 -6.91 -10.86
N MET A 112 8.60 -5.72 -11.34
CA MET A 112 9.93 -5.51 -11.93
C MET A 112 11.03 -5.80 -10.91
N ALA A 113 10.92 -5.30 -9.68
CA ALA A 113 11.93 -5.48 -8.64
C ALA A 113 12.05 -6.95 -8.17
N VAL A 114 10.93 -7.65 -8.05
CA VAL A 114 10.96 -9.09 -7.68
C VAL A 114 11.66 -9.93 -8.74
N ASN A 115 11.47 -9.60 -10.02
CA ASN A 115 12.08 -10.35 -11.12
C ASN A 115 13.49 -9.85 -11.50
N ASP A 116 13.99 -8.78 -10.89
CA ASP A 116 15.32 -8.23 -11.16
C ASP A 116 16.40 -9.07 -10.43
N PRO A 117 17.36 -9.71 -11.15
CA PRO A 117 18.41 -10.52 -10.53
C PRO A 117 19.37 -9.71 -9.66
N ASP A 118 19.50 -8.40 -9.87
CA ASP A 118 20.35 -7.52 -9.06
C ASP A 118 19.67 -7.13 -7.73
N VAL A 119 18.40 -7.50 -7.53
CA VAL A 119 17.61 -7.14 -6.35
C VAL A 119 17.45 -8.35 -5.43
N ARG A 120 17.89 -8.22 -4.19
CA ARG A 120 17.78 -9.21 -3.11
C ARG A 120 16.63 -8.92 -2.15
N GLY A 121 16.17 -7.68 -2.10
CA GLY A 121 15.07 -7.22 -1.26
C GLY A 121 14.52 -5.89 -1.75
N ILE A 122 13.32 -5.54 -1.30
CA ILE A 122 12.57 -4.36 -1.71
C ILE A 122 12.25 -3.53 -0.48
N LEU A 123 12.59 -2.25 -0.50
CA LEU A 123 12.24 -1.27 0.52
C LEU A 123 11.21 -0.29 -0.04
N LEU A 124 10.00 -0.30 0.50
CA LEU A 124 9.01 0.74 0.24
C LEU A 124 9.35 1.94 1.12
N ASP A 125 9.77 3.04 0.52
CA ASP A 125 10.00 4.32 1.21
C ASP A 125 8.70 5.11 1.20
N ILE A 126 7.99 5.09 2.34
CA ILE A 126 6.60 5.54 2.44
C ILE A 126 6.54 6.90 3.13
N ASP A 127 5.95 7.86 2.41
CA ASP A 127 5.56 9.18 2.88
C ASP A 127 4.17 9.52 2.30
N SER A 128 3.12 8.97 2.93
CA SER A 128 1.76 9.04 2.38
C SER A 128 0.68 9.07 3.46
N PRO A 129 -0.31 9.99 3.32
CA PRO A 129 -1.48 10.07 4.18
C PRO A 129 -2.53 8.99 3.87
N GLY A 130 -2.30 8.13 2.88
CA GLY A 130 -3.28 7.22 2.32
C GLY A 130 -3.93 7.75 1.04
N GLY A 131 -5.15 7.34 0.75
CA GLY A 131 -5.85 7.75 -0.47
C GLY A 131 -7.12 6.95 -0.78
N GLN A 132 -7.32 6.58 -2.05
CA GLN A 132 -8.49 5.82 -2.48
C GLN A 132 -8.49 4.40 -1.93
N ALA A 133 -9.68 3.92 -1.52
CA ALA A 133 -9.88 2.52 -1.16
C ALA A 133 -9.81 1.60 -2.39
N ALA A 134 -10.29 2.08 -3.53
CA ALA A 134 -10.24 1.34 -4.79
C ALA A 134 -8.79 1.01 -5.18
N GLY A 135 -8.49 -0.27 -5.37
CA GLY A 135 -7.16 -0.79 -5.71
C GLY A 135 -6.18 -0.93 -4.54
N ALA A 136 -6.47 -0.36 -3.36
CA ALA A 136 -5.59 -0.43 -2.20
C ALA A 136 -5.41 -1.87 -1.68
N PHE A 137 -6.51 -2.59 -1.54
CA PHE A 137 -6.53 -3.97 -1.05
C PHE A 137 -5.82 -4.93 -2.01
N ASP A 138 -6.05 -4.80 -3.31
CA ASP A 138 -5.39 -5.60 -4.34
C ASP A 138 -3.87 -5.38 -4.35
N CYS A 139 -3.45 -4.11 -4.22
CA CYS A 139 -2.03 -3.76 -4.13
C CYS A 139 -1.39 -4.32 -2.86
N ALA A 140 -2.05 -4.24 -1.70
CA ALA A 140 -1.58 -4.81 -0.45
C ALA A 140 -1.49 -6.34 -0.52
N ASP A 141 -2.51 -7.02 -1.06
CA ASP A 141 -2.49 -8.46 -1.27
C ASP A 141 -1.35 -8.90 -2.20
N MET A 142 -1.01 -8.08 -3.19
CA MET A 142 0.15 -8.33 -4.04
C MET A 142 1.45 -8.22 -3.25
N ILE A 143 1.66 -7.17 -2.46
CA ILE A 143 2.84 -7.03 -1.60
C ILE A 143 2.96 -8.26 -0.69
N TYR A 144 1.87 -8.65 -0.05
CA TYR A 144 1.81 -9.81 0.84
C TYR A 144 2.24 -11.12 0.17
N ARG A 145 1.85 -11.34 -1.10
CA ARG A 145 2.29 -12.49 -1.88
C ARG A 145 3.75 -12.40 -2.35
N LEU A 146 4.18 -11.21 -2.78
CA LEU A 146 5.53 -11.01 -3.30
C LEU A 146 6.60 -11.09 -2.21
N ARG A 147 6.27 -10.80 -0.95
CA ARG A 147 7.21 -10.89 0.17
C ARG A 147 7.72 -12.31 0.44
N GLU A 148 7.01 -13.33 -0.05
CA GLU A 148 7.44 -14.73 0.01
C GLU A 148 8.52 -15.07 -1.02
N GLN A 149 8.67 -14.26 -2.07
CA GLN A 149 9.68 -14.44 -3.12
C GLN A 149 10.96 -13.66 -2.81
N LYS A 150 10.81 -12.41 -2.36
CA LYS A 150 11.89 -11.55 -1.88
C LYS A 150 11.39 -10.73 -0.69
N PRO A 151 12.20 -10.51 0.35
CA PRO A 151 11.80 -9.67 1.47
C PRO A 151 11.34 -8.28 1.00
N VAL A 152 10.12 -7.89 1.39
CA VAL A 152 9.58 -6.55 1.15
C VAL A 152 9.41 -5.87 2.49
N TRP A 153 10.16 -4.79 2.73
CA TRP A 153 10.08 -4.01 3.95
C TRP A 153 9.46 -2.66 3.70
N ALA A 154 8.80 -2.10 4.70
CA ALA A 154 8.33 -0.72 4.70
C ALA A 154 9.24 0.14 5.57
N LEU A 155 9.64 1.30 5.08
CA LEU A 155 10.19 2.40 5.84
C LEU A 155 9.09 3.49 5.93
N CYS A 156 8.45 3.58 7.10
CA CYS A 156 7.55 4.67 7.43
C CYS A 156 8.41 5.89 7.78
N ASN A 157 8.74 6.69 6.77
CA ASN A 157 9.77 7.72 6.88
C ASN A 157 9.23 9.02 7.48
N ASP A 158 8.10 9.52 6.96
CA ASP A 158 7.40 10.69 7.51
C ASP A 158 5.95 10.33 7.86
N MET A 159 5.23 9.70 6.93
CA MET A 159 3.85 9.29 7.14
C MET A 159 3.54 7.98 6.42
N ALA A 160 2.94 7.02 7.14
CA ALA A 160 2.33 5.83 6.57
C ALA A 160 0.96 5.61 7.20
N CYS A 161 -0.02 6.41 6.76
CA CYS A 161 -1.36 6.42 7.33
C CYS A 161 -2.41 5.82 6.38
N SER A 162 -3.42 5.20 6.96
CA SER A 162 -4.61 4.73 6.28
C SER A 162 -4.28 3.76 5.13
N ALA A 163 -4.57 4.04 3.85
CA ALA A 163 -4.17 3.13 2.76
C ALA A 163 -2.66 2.86 2.74
N ALA A 164 -1.82 3.84 3.09
CA ALA A 164 -0.37 3.62 3.17
C ALA A 164 0.01 2.67 4.32
N MET A 165 -0.72 2.71 5.45
CA MET A 165 -0.56 1.74 6.52
C MET A 165 -0.98 0.33 6.09
N LEU A 166 -2.02 0.20 5.25
CA LEU A 166 -2.41 -1.08 4.67
C LEU A 166 -1.26 -1.69 3.84
N LEU A 167 -0.60 -0.88 3.00
CA LEU A 167 0.56 -1.32 2.22
C LEU A 167 1.74 -1.69 3.13
N ALA A 168 2.03 -0.87 4.15
CA ALA A 168 3.09 -1.14 5.12
C ALA A 168 2.82 -2.43 5.91
N ALA A 169 1.58 -2.66 6.34
CA ALA A 169 1.18 -3.87 7.06
C ALA A 169 1.42 -5.14 6.23
N ALA A 170 1.25 -5.08 4.91
CA ALA A 170 1.48 -6.21 4.01
C ALA A 170 2.96 -6.57 3.83
N CYS A 171 3.90 -5.70 4.25
CA CYS A 171 5.32 -5.95 4.20
C CYS A 171 5.78 -6.95 5.25
N THR A 172 6.97 -7.56 5.05
CA THR A 172 7.58 -8.50 6.00
C THR A 172 7.99 -7.79 7.29
N ARG A 173 8.46 -6.55 7.19
CA ARG A 173 8.90 -5.74 8.33
C ARG A 173 8.58 -4.27 8.11
N ARG A 174 8.22 -3.57 9.18
CA ARG A 174 7.85 -2.16 9.20
C ARG A 174 8.83 -1.39 10.08
N LEU A 175 9.68 -0.61 9.43
CA LEU A 175 10.58 0.33 10.08
C LEU A 175 9.86 1.67 10.22
N VAL A 176 10.05 2.36 11.35
CA VAL A 176 9.45 3.67 11.60
C VAL A 176 10.49 4.65 12.09
N THR A 177 10.48 5.89 11.59
CA THR A 177 11.35 6.95 12.11
C THR A 177 10.75 7.58 13.38
N GLN A 178 11.55 8.32 14.14
CA GLN A 178 11.18 8.83 15.46
C GLN A 178 9.90 9.69 15.46
N THR A 179 9.69 10.47 14.40
CA THR A 179 8.58 11.42 14.24
C THR A 179 7.57 11.00 13.20
N ALA A 180 7.76 9.84 12.58
CA ALA A 180 6.84 9.35 11.56
C ALA A 180 5.48 9.00 12.15
N LYS A 181 4.43 9.33 11.42
CA LYS A 181 3.04 9.06 11.75
C LYS A 181 2.57 7.79 11.06
N ILE A 182 2.02 6.84 11.84
CA ILE A 182 1.50 5.59 11.31
C ILE A 182 0.11 5.29 11.89
N GLY A 183 -0.66 4.43 11.23
CA GLY A 183 -1.99 4.05 11.70
C GLY A 183 -3.11 4.63 10.85
N SER A 184 -4.08 5.30 11.46
CA SER A 184 -5.29 5.80 10.79
C SER A 184 -6.05 4.66 10.06
N ILE A 185 -6.22 3.50 10.72
CA ILE A 185 -6.90 2.32 10.16
C ILE A 185 -8.41 2.54 10.23
N GLY A 186 -8.90 3.34 9.31
CA GLY A 186 -10.28 3.75 9.19
C GLY A 186 -10.67 4.09 7.77
N VAL A 187 -11.97 4.30 7.55
CA VAL A 187 -12.55 4.64 6.25
C VAL A 187 -13.45 5.85 6.42
N MET A 188 -13.36 6.79 5.49
CA MET A 188 -14.22 7.96 5.45
C MET A 188 -14.87 8.10 4.09
N MET A 189 -16.00 8.80 4.06
CA MET A 189 -16.69 9.23 2.85
C MET A 189 -17.15 10.66 3.06
N ALA A 190 -16.95 11.53 2.08
CA ALA A 190 -17.44 12.89 2.10
C ALA A 190 -18.60 13.06 1.11
N HIS A 191 -19.62 13.78 1.52
CA HIS A 191 -20.72 14.22 0.66
C HIS A 191 -20.82 15.74 0.68
N THR A 192 -21.05 16.36 -0.48
CA THR A 192 -21.22 17.81 -0.62
C THR A 192 -22.60 18.10 -1.17
N SER A 193 -23.35 19.01 -0.54
CA SER A 193 -24.64 19.50 -1.05
C SER A 193 -24.54 20.98 -1.42
N TYR A 194 -24.99 21.31 -2.62
CA TYR A 194 -25.13 22.68 -3.14
C TYR A 194 -26.59 23.18 -3.08
N GLU A 195 -27.51 22.44 -2.45
CA GLU A 195 -28.93 22.78 -2.37
C GLU A 195 -29.20 24.23 -1.97
N LYS A 196 -28.54 24.67 -0.88
CA LYS A 196 -28.71 26.05 -0.37
C LYS A 196 -28.17 27.12 -1.31
N GLN A 197 -27.06 26.85 -1.98
CA GLN A 197 -26.45 27.74 -2.95
C GLN A 197 -27.37 27.88 -4.18
N LEU A 198 -27.85 26.78 -4.72
CA LEU A 198 -28.78 26.78 -5.86
C LEU A 198 -30.07 27.54 -5.56
N ALA A 199 -30.61 27.34 -4.36
CA ALA A 199 -31.81 28.09 -3.92
C ALA A 199 -31.55 29.61 -3.83
N GLN A 200 -30.36 30.03 -3.35
CA GLN A 200 -29.98 31.44 -3.31
C GLN A 200 -29.78 32.05 -4.71
N GLU A 201 -29.32 31.25 -5.65
CA GLU A 201 -29.13 31.66 -7.06
C GLU A 201 -30.44 31.58 -7.88
N GLY A 202 -31.54 31.13 -7.26
CA GLY A 202 -32.84 30.97 -7.93
C GLY A 202 -32.88 29.85 -8.97
N VAL A 203 -32.02 28.84 -8.81
CA VAL A 203 -31.90 27.70 -9.70
C VAL A 203 -32.65 26.51 -9.10
N ASP A 204 -33.69 26.03 -9.80
CA ASP A 204 -34.43 24.82 -9.47
C ASP A 204 -34.01 23.68 -10.40
N ILE A 205 -33.55 22.55 -9.83
CA ILE A 205 -33.15 21.37 -10.59
C ILE A 205 -34.07 20.19 -10.22
N THR A 206 -34.86 19.74 -11.18
CA THR A 206 -35.71 18.56 -11.04
C THR A 206 -35.02 17.32 -11.60
N LEU A 207 -34.77 16.30 -10.76
CA LEU A 207 -34.22 15.02 -11.19
C LEU A 207 -35.38 14.12 -11.66
N ILE A 208 -35.28 13.64 -12.91
CA ILE A 208 -36.20 12.62 -13.47
C ILE A 208 -35.34 11.36 -13.69
N TYR A 209 -35.68 10.27 -12.99
CA TYR A 209 -34.87 9.07 -12.98
C TYR A 209 -35.72 7.80 -12.94
N SER A 210 -35.10 6.71 -13.35
CA SER A 210 -35.62 5.35 -13.24
C SER A 210 -34.62 4.48 -12.51
N GLY A 211 -35.07 3.82 -11.43
CA GLY A 211 -34.23 3.06 -10.50
C GLY A 211 -34.01 3.84 -9.20
N GLN A 212 -34.46 3.25 -8.08
CA GLN A 212 -34.53 3.88 -6.75
C GLN A 212 -33.20 4.54 -6.30
N HIS A 213 -32.08 3.91 -6.63
CA HIS A 213 -30.73 4.35 -6.18
C HIS A 213 -29.97 5.18 -7.21
N LYS A 214 -30.61 5.57 -8.32
CA LYS A 214 -29.90 6.24 -9.43
C LYS A 214 -29.41 7.65 -9.09
N VAL A 215 -30.01 8.29 -8.10
CA VAL A 215 -29.72 9.66 -7.69
C VAL A 215 -29.20 9.76 -6.25
N ASP A 216 -28.93 8.62 -5.63
CA ASP A 216 -28.38 8.59 -4.28
C ASP A 216 -27.03 9.32 -4.22
N GLY A 217 -26.86 10.18 -3.22
CA GLY A 217 -25.65 10.97 -3.06
C GLY A 217 -25.46 12.09 -4.09
N ASN A 218 -26.53 12.50 -4.83
CA ASN A 218 -26.43 13.68 -5.68
C ASN A 218 -26.15 14.95 -4.87
N SER A 219 -25.46 15.91 -5.46
CA SER A 219 -24.99 17.12 -4.78
C SER A 219 -26.00 18.29 -4.81
N ILE A 220 -27.13 18.13 -5.50
CA ILE A 220 -28.13 19.22 -5.65
C ILE A 220 -29.26 19.18 -4.60
N GLN A 221 -29.25 18.16 -3.75
CA GLN A 221 -30.19 18.00 -2.65
C GLN A 221 -29.44 17.66 -1.36
N ALA A 222 -30.08 17.92 -0.20
CA ALA A 222 -29.61 17.42 1.08
C ALA A 222 -29.57 15.89 1.07
N LEU A 223 -28.56 15.32 1.73
CA LEU A 223 -28.39 13.87 1.79
C LEU A 223 -29.54 13.22 2.58
N PRO A 224 -30.40 12.39 1.97
CA PRO A 224 -31.49 11.73 2.67
C PRO A 224 -30.95 10.78 3.77
N ALA A 225 -31.68 10.64 4.87
CA ALA A 225 -31.29 9.81 6.00
C ALA A 225 -31.05 8.34 5.61
N GLY A 226 -31.87 7.77 4.73
CA GLY A 226 -31.71 6.40 4.22
C GLY A 226 -30.42 6.24 3.41
N VAL A 227 -30.12 7.17 2.52
CA VAL A 227 -28.88 7.17 1.72
C VAL A 227 -27.64 7.32 2.63
N ARG A 228 -27.75 8.20 3.66
CA ARG A 228 -26.70 8.34 4.66
C ARG A 228 -26.44 7.03 5.41
N ALA A 229 -27.49 6.31 5.79
CA ALA A 229 -27.37 5.02 6.46
C ALA A 229 -26.70 3.97 5.55
N ASP A 230 -27.03 3.95 4.25
CA ASP A 230 -26.36 3.09 3.28
C ASP A 230 -24.88 3.42 3.11
N PHE A 231 -24.52 4.70 3.05
CA PHE A 231 -23.12 5.12 2.99
C PHE A 231 -22.35 4.71 4.25
N GLN A 232 -22.98 4.88 5.44
CA GLN A 232 -22.39 4.44 6.69
C GLN A 232 -22.12 2.92 6.67
N ARG A 233 -23.09 2.11 6.26
CA ARG A 233 -22.93 0.66 6.17
C ARG A 233 -21.75 0.28 5.24
N ARG A 234 -21.65 0.93 4.07
CA ARG A 234 -20.54 0.69 3.11
C ARG A 234 -19.17 1.01 3.69
N ILE A 235 -19.02 2.12 4.41
CA ILE A 235 -17.72 2.46 5.04
C ILE A 235 -17.42 1.56 6.25
N ASP A 236 -18.42 1.10 6.98
CA ASP A 236 -18.25 0.14 8.08
C ASP A 236 -17.80 -1.24 7.55
N GLU A 237 -18.35 -1.70 6.44
CA GLU A 237 -17.92 -2.91 5.74
C GLU A 237 -16.48 -2.77 5.22
N ALA A 238 -16.14 -1.63 4.61
CA ALA A 238 -14.78 -1.36 4.14
C ALA A 238 -13.78 -1.26 5.32
N ARG A 239 -14.18 -0.70 6.47
CA ARG A 239 -13.35 -0.68 7.69
C ARG A 239 -13.10 -2.09 8.21
N ARG A 240 -14.10 -2.96 8.25
CA ARG A 240 -13.92 -4.36 8.66
C ARG A 240 -12.93 -5.07 7.75
N MET A 241 -13.09 -4.93 6.42
CA MET A 241 -12.13 -5.47 5.46
C MET A 241 -10.70 -4.96 5.71
N PHE A 242 -10.55 -3.67 6.00
CA PHE A 242 -9.24 -3.09 6.33
C PHE A 242 -8.64 -3.72 7.59
N VAL A 243 -9.41 -3.80 8.66
CA VAL A 243 -9.00 -4.43 9.93
C VAL A 243 -8.59 -5.88 9.73
N ASP A 244 -9.39 -6.66 9.00
CA ASP A 244 -9.12 -8.08 8.76
C ASP A 244 -7.83 -8.26 7.93
N LYS A 245 -7.57 -7.41 6.95
CA LYS A 245 -6.34 -7.43 6.18
C LYS A 245 -5.11 -7.06 7.02
N VAL A 246 -5.19 -6.00 7.83
CA VAL A 246 -4.09 -5.64 8.74
C VAL A 246 -3.83 -6.76 9.74
N SER A 247 -4.87 -7.34 10.33
CA SER A 247 -4.78 -8.51 11.22
C SER A 247 -4.07 -9.68 10.53
N LEU A 248 -4.51 -10.04 9.34
CA LEU A 248 -3.89 -11.13 8.55
C LEU A 248 -2.40 -10.89 8.28
N TYR A 249 -2.04 -9.66 7.92
CA TYR A 249 -0.67 -9.34 7.51
C TYR A 249 0.31 -9.19 8.66
N THR A 250 -0.16 -8.69 9.81
CA THR A 250 0.68 -8.35 10.96
C THR A 250 0.66 -9.41 12.06
N GLY A 251 -0.37 -10.27 12.11
CA GLY A 251 -0.61 -11.20 13.20
C GLY A 251 -1.29 -10.57 14.43
N LEU A 252 -1.62 -9.27 14.40
CA LEU A 252 -2.45 -8.64 15.44
C LEU A 252 -3.87 -9.22 15.40
N SER A 253 -4.55 -9.27 16.54
CA SER A 253 -5.97 -9.63 16.53
C SER A 253 -6.82 -8.53 15.85
N SER A 254 -7.89 -8.92 15.16
CA SER A 254 -8.84 -7.96 14.57
C SER A 254 -9.41 -7.01 15.63
N GLU A 255 -9.60 -7.48 16.86
CA GLU A 255 -10.03 -6.66 18.00
C GLU A 255 -8.99 -5.58 18.35
N ALA A 256 -7.70 -5.94 18.45
CA ALA A 256 -6.63 -4.99 18.72
C ALA A 256 -6.56 -3.91 17.64
N VAL A 257 -6.67 -4.31 16.37
CA VAL A 257 -6.68 -3.36 15.24
C VAL A 257 -7.93 -2.47 15.27
N MET A 258 -9.11 -3.04 15.54
CA MET A 258 -10.37 -2.30 15.63
C MET A 258 -10.33 -1.26 16.76
N ASN A 259 -9.75 -1.63 17.91
CA ASN A 259 -9.65 -0.79 19.11
C ASN A 259 -8.69 0.40 18.94
N THR A 260 -7.89 0.46 17.87
CA THR A 260 -7.12 1.66 17.54
C THR A 260 -8.02 2.85 17.19
N GLU A 261 -9.31 2.62 16.87
CA GLU A 261 -10.30 3.64 16.49
C GLU A 261 -9.77 4.64 15.45
N ALA A 262 -8.99 4.12 14.49
CA ALA A 262 -8.33 4.90 13.46
C ALA A 262 -7.36 6.00 14.01
N ALA A 263 -6.82 5.81 15.21
CA ALA A 263 -5.82 6.71 15.77
C ALA A 263 -4.54 6.73 14.93
N VAL A 264 -3.82 7.84 15.03
CA VAL A 264 -2.49 8.02 14.46
C VAL A 264 -1.49 7.98 15.61
N TYR A 265 -0.39 7.28 15.39
CA TYR A 265 0.68 7.05 16.37
C TYR A 265 1.99 7.58 15.84
N ASP A 266 2.79 8.21 16.70
CA ASP A 266 4.14 8.68 16.36
C ASP A 266 5.18 7.63 16.75
N GLY A 267 6.14 7.35 15.90
CA GLY A 267 7.36 6.60 16.18
C GLY A 267 7.20 5.41 17.15
N GLN A 268 7.68 5.57 18.38
CA GLN A 268 7.63 4.52 19.40
C GLN A 268 6.20 4.09 19.76
N ALA A 269 5.24 5.03 19.84
CA ALA A 269 3.85 4.69 20.13
C ALA A 269 3.25 3.76 19.05
N GLY A 270 3.71 3.87 17.81
CA GLY A 270 3.32 2.96 16.73
C GLY A 270 3.87 1.53 16.92
N ILE A 271 5.06 1.40 17.49
CA ILE A 271 5.64 0.09 17.87
C ILE A 271 4.84 -0.50 19.04
N ASP A 272 4.56 0.30 20.06
CA ASP A 272 3.81 -0.13 21.25
C ASP A 272 2.40 -0.60 20.89
N ALA A 273 1.81 0.00 19.83
CA ALA A 273 0.54 -0.42 19.24
C ALA A 273 0.66 -1.67 18.32
N GLY A 274 1.87 -2.20 18.09
CA GLY A 274 2.13 -3.33 17.20
C GLY A 274 2.04 -3.02 15.71
N LEU A 275 1.94 -1.74 15.34
CA LEU A 275 1.81 -1.31 13.94
C LEU A 275 3.17 -1.16 13.24
N ALA A 276 4.27 -1.08 13.98
CA ALA A 276 5.64 -1.10 13.48
C ALA A 276 6.51 -2.06 14.29
N ASP A 277 7.66 -2.45 13.73
CA ASP A 277 8.52 -3.47 14.30
C ASP A 277 9.81 -2.88 14.90
N GLN A 278 10.27 -1.74 14.38
CA GLN A 278 11.56 -1.17 14.80
C GLN A 278 11.63 0.34 14.54
N LEU A 279 12.11 1.07 15.57
CA LEU A 279 12.50 2.47 15.42
C LEU A 279 13.88 2.55 14.73
N ILE A 280 14.03 3.48 13.78
CA ILE A 280 15.25 3.61 12.98
C ILE A 280 15.50 5.06 12.54
N ASN A 281 16.73 5.37 12.20
CA ASN A 281 17.04 6.51 11.35
C ASN A 281 16.89 6.10 9.88
N ALA A 282 16.21 6.90 9.07
CA ALA A 282 15.93 6.57 7.66
C ALA A 282 17.20 6.24 6.85
N ALA A 283 18.32 6.91 7.15
CA ALA A 283 19.61 6.67 6.49
C ALA A 283 20.14 5.24 6.68
N ASP A 284 19.78 4.59 7.78
CA ASP A 284 20.30 3.27 8.17
C ASP A 284 19.44 2.11 7.63
N ALA A 285 18.25 2.42 7.09
CA ALA A 285 17.25 1.42 6.71
C ALA A 285 17.77 0.36 5.72
N VAL A 286 18.52 0.80 4.70
CA VAL A 286 19.10 -0.11 3.69
C VAL A 286 20.16 -1.03 4.32
N GLU A 287 21.03 -0.52 5.18
CA GLU A 287 22.08 -1.33 5.84
C GLU A 287 21.49 -2.34 6.80
N VAL A 288 20.47 -1.95 7.56
CA VAL A 288 19.76 -2.85 8.48
C VAL A 288 19.06 -3.96 7.70
N MET A 289 18.43 -3.64 6.57
CA MET A 289 17.77 -4.64 5.71
C MET A 289 18.80 -5.60 5.11
N VAL A 290 19.91 -5.10 4.57
CA VAL A 290 21.01 -5.93 4.01
C VAL A 290 21.57 -6.87 5.07
N SER A 291 21.81 -6.35 6.28
CA SER A 291 22.34 -7.14 7.41
C SER A 291 21.38 -8.25 7.82
N ALA A 292 20.07 -7.99 7.82
CA ALA A 292 19.04 -8.97 8.14
C ALA A 292 18.99 -10.09 7.08
N ILE A 293 18.95 -9.73 5.80
CA ILE A 293 18.93 -10.69 4.69
C ILE A 293 20.18 -11.59 4.72
N ASN A 294 21.36 -11.00 4.95
CA ASN A 294 22.60 -11.78 5.03
C ASN A 294 22.60 -12.76 6.23
N LYS A 295 22.00 -12.36 7.37
CA LYS A 295 21.88 -13.26 8.54
C LYS A 295 20.93 -14.44 8.25
N GLU A 296 19.82 -14.20 7.55
CA GLU A 296 18.88 -15.25 7.16
C GLU A 296 19.56 -16.26 6.21
N ILE A 297 20.24 -15.78 5.17
CA ILE A 297 20.99 -16.64 4.23
C ILE A 297 22.02 -17.48 4.96
N ASN A 298 22.83 -16.89 5.84
CA ASN A 298 23.84 -17.62 6.61
C ASN A 298 23.21 -18.66 7.54
N ARG A 299 22.06 -18.38 8.13
CA ARG A 299 21.32 -19.33 8.98
C ARG A 299 20.83 -20.53 8.18
N GLU A 300 20.26 -20.28 6.99
CA GLU A 300 19.81 -21.35 6.09
C GLU A 300 20.95 -22.24 5.61
N VAL A 301 22.09 -21.65 5.24
CA VAL A 301 23.31 -22.38 4.86
C VAL A 301 23.80 -23.27 6.01
N ASN A 302 23.89 -22.71 7.23
CA ASN A 302 24.32 -23.49 8.40
C ASN A 302 23.35 -24.63 8.74
N MET A 303 22.05 -24.39 8.66
CA MET A 303 21.03 -25.44 8.89
C MET A 303 21.12 -26.54 7.81
N SER A 304 21.34 -26.16 6.57
CA SER A 304 21.53 -27.13 5.48
C SER A 304 22.77 -28.00 5.69
N GLN A 305 23.90 -27.39 6.09
CA GLN A 305 25.13 -28.12 6.41
C GLN A 305 24.96 -29.07 7.61
N THR A 306 24.24 -28.60 8.66
CA THR A 306 23.93 -29.45 9.81
C THR A 306 23.06 -30.65 9.41
N ASN A 307 22.04 -30.45 8.59
CA ASN A 307 21.19 -31.52 8.10
C ASN A 307 21.98 -32.55 7.26
N VAL A 308 22.88 -32.10 6.39
CA VAL A 308 23.79 -32.99 5.62
C VAL A 308 24.62 -33.83 6.55
N SER A 309 25.27 -33.23 7.58
CA SER A 309 26.09 -33.96 8.53
C SER A 309 25.34 -34.98 9.37
N ILE A 310 24.07 -34.68 9.72
CA ILE A 310 23.21 -35.64 10.44
C ILE A 310 22.84 -36.82 9.51
N ILE A 311 22.52 -36.59 8.24
CA ILE A 311 22.19 -37.63 7.28
C ILE A 311 23.39 -38.53 7.06
N GLU A 312 24.61 -37.96 6.93
CA GLU A 312 25.84 -38.74 6.81
C GLU A 312 26.13 -39.59 8.05
N ALA A 313 25.94 -39.03 9.25
CA ALA A 313 26.13 -39.76 10.51
C ALA A 313 25.14 -40.94 10.64
N VAL A 314 23.87 -40.73 10.27
CA VAL A 314 22.84 -41.79 10.28
C VAL A 314 23.17 -42.88 9.24
N ALA A 315 23.66 -42.49 8.06
CA ALA A 315 24.08 -43.48 7.02
C ALA A 315 25.25 -44.34 7.49
N GLN A 316 26.26 -43.71 8.15
CA GLN A 316 27.40 -44.46 8.73
C GLN A 316 26.98 -45.42 9.83
N GLU A 317 26.05 -45.01 10.70
CA GLU A 317 25.56 -45.89 11.78
C GLU A 317 24.74 -47.07 11.21
N ASN A 318 23.89 -46.83 10.21
CA ASN A 318 23.16 -47.87 9.51
C ASN A 318 24.14 -48.89 8.85
N GLN A 319 25.21 -48.43 8.23
CA GLN A 319 26.22 -49.30 7.63
C GLN A 319 26.89 -50.14 8.71
N ARG A 320 27.25 -49.57 9.85
CA ARG A 320 27.83 -50.30 11.00
C ARG A 320 26.88 -51.39 11.54
N VAL A 321 25.59 -51.07 11.67
CA VAL A 321 24.57 -52.02 12.10
C VAL A 321 24.50 -53.19 11.13
N MET A 322 24.50 -52.94 9.80
CA MET A 322 24.47 -53.99 8.77
C MET A 322 25.73 -54.86 8.83
N GLU A 323 26.91 -54.31 9.04
CA GLU A 323 28.17 -55.05 9.22
C GLU A 323 28.12 -55.99 10.45
N ILE A 324 27.56 -55.52 11.56
CA ILE A 324 27.41 -56.33 12.80
C ILE A 324 26.40 -57.48 12.54
N LEU A 325 25.29 -57.23 11.86
CA LEU A 325 24.30 -58.27 11.57
C LEU A 325 24.87 -59.35 10.62
N ASN A 326 25.64 -58.95 9.62
CA ASN A 326 26.27 -59.87 8.69
C ASN A 326 27.40 -60.72 9.34
N CYS A 327 28.03 -60.20 10.41
CA CYS A 327 29.04 -60.96 11.19
C CYS A 327 28.39 -61.95 12.17
N GLN A 328 27.09 -61.89 12.45
CA GLN A 328 26.38 -62.85 13.32
C GLN A 328 25.79 -64.03 12.53
N GLU A 329 25.72 -63.95 11.21
CA GLU A 329 25.25 -65.01 10.34
C GLU A 329 26.36 -65.88 9.73
N ALA A 330 27.64 -65.58 10.00
CA ALA A 330 28.83 -66.32 9.61
C ALA A 330 29.42 -67.10 10.79
#